data_788427b803bb563d36768c1b04cb0c66
#
_entry.id   788427b803bb563d36768c1b04cb0c66
#
_cell.length_a   1.000
_cell.length_b   1.000
_cell.length_c   1.000
_cell.angle_alpha   90.00
_cell.angle_beta   90.00
_cell.angle_gamma   90.00
#
_symmetry.space_group_name_H-M   'P 1'
#
loop_
_entity.id
_entity.type
_entity.pdbx_description
1 polymer ?
#
loop_
_entity_poly.entity_id
_entity_poly.type
_entity_poly.pdbx_seq_one_letter_code
_entity_poly.pdbx_strand_id
1 'polypeptide(L)'
;MLVFLKVTDYNKIVKKDKSARRWSVAMTEKKHAIKPYPLGAHVEDGAIRFAYASGKKDCGIILYDRESGKKLHKIPFRREERMGNVYCKYLELDPQQIGYQFYEEERIVPDLHARGFLSKPVYGKTRKNVNRIAVFPGEDFDWEQDEHPMLSYRESVCYCMHVRGFTMHASSKVTHRGTFAGIAEKLDYLQEIGITTVELQPVYEFDETPEEVNTKTSADIAATAGENGGELPGYQVLNYWGYREGFYYAPKAAYAAEEDAALEFRQLVKEFHKRRMEVILQFYFP
;
A
#
# COMPACT_ATOMS: atom_id res chain seq x y z
N MET A 1 3.43 -37.98 -27.80
CA MET A 1 4.76 -37.41 -28.17
C MET A 1 4.89 -36.09 -27.45
N LEU A 2 5.50 -36.11 -26.26
CA LEU A 2 5.73 -34.93 -25.43
C LEU A 2 6.95 -34.18 -25.96
N VAL A 3 6.74 -32.99 -26.52
CA VAL A 3 7.81 -32.09 -26.91
C VAL A 3 8.24 -31.27 -25.71
N PHE A 4 9.34 -31.68 -25.09
CA PHE A 4 10.04 -30.83 -24.12
C PHE A 4 10.78 -29.73 -24.89
N LEU A 5 10.24 -28.52 -24.93
CA LEU A 5 11.00 -27.33 -25.27
C LEU A 5 11.79 -26.90 -24.02
N LYS A 6 13.09 -27.27 -24.02
CA LYS A 6 14.07 -26.73 -23.08
C LYS A 6 14.14 -25.21 -23.27
N VAL A 7 13.77 -24.45 -22.22
CA VAL A 7 14.02 -23.00 -22.13
C VAL A 7 15.53 -22.79 -21.86
N THR A 8 16.38 -23.10 -22.84
CA THR A 8 17.84 -22.87 -22.76
C THR A 8 18.28 -21.60 -23.48
N ASP A 9 17.38 -20.87 -24.13
CA ASP A 9 17.78 -19.71 -24.95
C ASP A 9 17.67 -18.34 -24.26
N TYR A 10 17.09 -18.27 -23.06
CA TYR A 10 17.00 -17.00 -22.33
C TYR A 10 18.32 -16.56 -21.69
N ASN A 11 19.25 -17.50 -21.46
CA ASN A 11 20.55 -17.21 -20.86
C ASN A 11 21.60 -16.63 -21.82
N LYS A 12 21.32 -16.52 -23.15
CA LYS A 12 22.27 -16.02 -24.13
C LYS A 12 22.28 -14.54 -24.40
N ILE A 13 21.29 -13.76 -23.87
CA ILE A 13 21.18 -12.31 -24.14
C ILE A 13 21.89 -11.46 -23.07
N VAL A 14 22.43 -12.06 -22.04
CA VAL A 14 23.13 -11.31 -20.97
C VAL A 14 24.64 -11.39 -21.21
N LYS A 15 25.18 -10.50 -22.06
CA LYS A 15 26.62 -10.24 -22.11
C LYS A 15 27.08 -9.53 -20.84
N LYS A 16 28.09 -10.12 -20.19
CA LYS A 16 28.76 -9.63 -18.98
C LYS A 16 29.30 -8.22 -19.16
N ASP A 17 28.74 -7.29 -18.41
CA ASP A 17 29.42 -6.04 -18.06
C ASP A 17 29.96 -6.18 -16.64
N LYS A 18 31.30 -6.07 -16.49
CA LYS A 18 32.01 -6.37 -15.24
C LYS A 18 32.06 -5.20 -14.24
N SER A 19 31.35 -4.10 -14.47
CA SER A 19 31.45 -2.88 -13.64
C SER A 19 30.23 -2.59 -12.77
N ALA A 20 29.14 -3.37 -12.85
CA ALA A 20 28.01 -3.26 -11.95
C ALA A 20 27.76 -4.60 -11.26
N ARG A 21 27.63 -4.64 -9.95
CA ARG A 21 27.08 -5.80 -9.24
C ARG A 21 25.64 -6.00 -9.72
N ARG A 22 25.50 -6.83 -10.75
CA ARG A 22 24.23 -7.09 -11.43
C ARG A 22 23.50 -8.16 -10.63
N TRP A 23 22.53 -7.75 -9.83
CA TRP A 23 21.53 -8.63 -9.27
C TRP A 23 20.67 -9.15 -10.42
N SER A 24 20.96 -10.34 -10.91
CA SER A 24 20.05 -11.06 -11.80
C SER A 24 19.07 -11.80 -10.89
N VAL A 25 17.87 -11.26 -10.70
CA VAL A 25 16.80 -12.03 -10.07
C VAL A 25 16.50 -13.19 -11.02
N ALA A 26 16.83 -14.41 -10.60
CA ALA A 26 16.47 -15.61 -11.34
C ALA A 26 14.93 -15.70 -11.35
N MET A 27 14.35 -15.76 -12.54
CA MET A 27 12.91 -15.84 -12.73
C MET A 27 12.57 -17.12 -13.47
N THR A 28 11.66 -17.90 -12.92
CA THR A 28 11.13 -19.11 -13.54
C THR A 28 9.60 -18.98 -13.65
N GLU A 29 9.06 -19.18 -14.86
CA GLU A 29 7.63 -19.30 -15.06
C GLU A 29 7.18 -20.70 -14.63
N LYS A 30 6.17 -20.77 -13.77
CA LYS A 30 5.60 -22.03 -13.31
C LYS A 30 4.23 -22.26 -13.96
N LYS A 31 4.03 -23.42 -14.56
CA LYS A 31 2.73 -23.79 -15.11
C LYS A 31 1.82 -24.26 -13.99
N HIS A 32 0.82 -23.46 -13.66
CA HIS A 32 -0.26 -23.80 -12.77
C HIS A 32 -1.61 -23.72 -13.48
N ALA A 33 -2.64 -24.30 -12.87
CA ALA A 33 -4.00 -24.04 -13.29
C ALA A 33 -4.32 -22.56 -13.12
N ILE A 34 -5.09 -22.01 -14.05
CA ILE A 34 -5.53 -20.60 -13.96
C ILE A 34 -6.43 -20.43 -12.74
N LYS A 35 -6.00 -19.60 -11.78
CA LYS A 35 -6.75 -19.26 -10.59
C LYS A 35 -7.05 -17.76 -10.63
N PRO A 36 -8.23 -17.36 -11.15
CA PRO A 36 -8.51 -15.96 -11.44
C PRO A 36 -8.71 -15.09 -10.19
N TYR A 37 -9.02 -15.69 -9.05
CA TYR A 37 -9.29 -14.96 -7.79
C TYR A 37 -8.47 -15.51 -6.62
N PRO A 38 -8.23 -14.65 -5.60
CA PRO A 38 -8.46 -13.21 -5.58
C PRO A 38 -7.55 -12.47 -6.57
N LEU A 39 -7.97 -11.24 -6.99
CA LEU A 39 -7.15 -10.37 -7.84
C LEU A 39 -5.93 -9.83 -7.09
N GLY A 40 -4.95 -9.29 -7.84
CA GLY A 40 -3.69 -8.78 -7.31
C GLY A 40 -2.59 -9.82 -7.31
N ALA A 41 -1.54 -9.57 -6.52
CA ALA A 41 -0.41 -10.49 -6.39
C ALA A 41 -0.40 -11.17 -5.02
N HIS A 42 -0.26 -12.50 -5.03
CA HIS A 42 -0.29 -13.35 -3.84
C HIS A 42 0.86 -14.35 -3.85
N VAL A 43 1.50 -14.52 -2.71
CA VAL A 43 2.53 -15.56 -2.54
C VAL A 43 1.81 -16.89 -2.27
N GLU A 44 2.01 -17.86 -3.14
CA GLU A 44 1.37 -19.17 -3.08
C GLU A 44 2.35 -20.25 -3.55
N ASP A 45 2.49 -21.34 -2.80
CA ASP A 45 3.27 -22.53 -3.18
C ASP A 45 4.71 -22.24 -3.67
N GLY A 46 5.38 -21.27 -3.05
CA GLY A 46 6.75 -20.87 -3.39
C GLY A 46 6.87 -20.04 -4.68
N ALA A 47 5.76 -19.52 -5.18
CA ALA A 47 5.71 -18.60 -6.32
C ALA A 47 4.81 -17.40 -6.01
N ILE A 48 4.91 -16.36 -6.81
CA ILE A 48 3.98 -15.24 -6.79
C ILE A 48 2.96 -15.42 -7.90
N ARG A 49 1.69 -15.50 -7.53
CA ARG A 49 0.58 -15.49 -8.46
C ARG A 49 0.13 -14.06 -8.71
N PHE A 50 0.16 -13.63 -9.95
CA PHE A 50 -0.36 -12.34 -10.40
C PHE A 50 -1.68 -12.58 -11.11
N ALA A 51 -2.79 -12.05 -10.58
CA ALA A 51 -4.11 -12.11 -11.18
C ALA A 51 -4.60 -10.70 -11.51
N TYR A 52 -4.81 -10.41 -12.78
CA TYR A 52 -5.14 -9.07 -13.26
C TYR A 52 -6.33 -9.08 -14.22
N ALA A 53 -7.35 -8.30 -13.89
CA ALA A 53 -8.54 -8.16 -14.73
C ALA A 53 -8.32 -7.06 -15.77
N SER A 54 -8.35 -7.41 -17.06
CA SER A 54 -8.21 -6.46 -18.16
C SER A 54 -9.01 -6.88 -19.40
N GLY A 55 -9.60 -5.89 -20.06
CA GLY A 55 -10.15 -6.05 -21.41
C GLY A 55 -9.10 -5.95 -22.52
N LYS A 56 -7.88 -5.51 -22.20
CA LYS A 56 -6.80 -5.28 -23.17
C LYS A 56 -6.04 -6.58 -23.47
N LYS A 57 -5.54 -6.68 -24.72
CA LYS A 57 -4.68 -7.80 -25.12
C LYS A 57 -3.21 -7.57 -24.78
N ASP A 58 -2.76 -6.30 -24.86
CA ASP A 58 -1.42 -5.89 -24.46
C ASP A 58 -1.47 -5.43 -22.99
N CYS A 59 -1.28 -6.36 -22.11
CA CYS A 59 -1.21 -6.11 -20.66
C CYS A 59 -0.22 -7.10 -20.02
N GLY A 60 0.22 -6.78 -18.81
CA GLY A 60 1.18 -7.63 -18.12
C GLY A 60 1.70 -7.00 -16.83
N ILE A 61 2.89 -7.45 -16.44
CA ILE A 61 3.54 -7.12 -15.18
C ILE A 61 4.83 -6.37 -15.49
N ILE A 62 5.11 -5.32 -14.71
CA ILE A 62 6.42 -4.69 -14.66
C ILE A 62 7.00 -5.04 -13.30
N LEU A 63 8.19 -5.63 -13.28
CA LEU A 63 8.94 -5.93 -12.08
C LEU A 63 9.99 -4.85 -11.83
N TYR A 64 10.18 -4.54 -10.57
CA TYR A 64 11.15 -3.58 -10.08
C TYR A 64 12.02 -4.21 -8.99
N ASP A 65 13.25 -3.76 -8.92
CA ASP A 65 14.12 -4.04 -7.78
C ASP A 65 13.60 -3.28 -6.56
N ARG A 66 13.38 -3.97 -5.45
CA ARG A 66 12.73 -3.38 -4.26
C ARG A 66 13.63 -2.33 -3.58
N GLU A 67 14.93 -2.52 -3.58
CA GLU A 67 15.86 -1.61 -2.92
C GLU A 67 16.03 -0.30 -3.70
N SER A 68 16.29 -0.41 -5.01
CA SER A 68 16.58 0.75 -5.85
C SER A 68 15.38 1.36 -6.55
N GLY A 69 14.24 0.67 -6.60
CA GLY A 69 13.05 1.04 -7.38
C GLY A 69 13.28 1.01 -8.90
N LYS A 70 14.39 0.42 -9.38
CA LYS A 70 14.69 0.32 -10.80
C LYS A 70 13.90 -0.77 -11.47
N LYS A 71 13.40 -0.48 -12.68
CA LYS A 71 12.71 -1.46 -13.51
C LYS A 71 13.67 -2.59 -13.89
N LEU A 72 13.22 -3.83 -13.64
CA LEU A 72 13.93 -5.05 -13.99
C LEU A 72 13.40 -5.65 -15.29
N HIS A 73 12.10 -5.98 -15.32
CA HIS A 73 11.49 -6.70 -16.43
C HIS A 73 10.09 -6.16 -16.75
N LYS A 74 9.69 -6.24 -18.03
CA LYS A 74 8.31 -6.09 -18.51
C LYS A 74 7.88 -7.46 -19.05
N ILE A 75 6.86 -8.07 -18.44
CA ILE A 75 6.44 -9.45 -18.69
C ILE A 75 5.00 -9.41 -19.19
N PRO A 76 4.73 -9.75 -20.45
CA PRO A 76 3.38 -9.77 -20.98
C PRO A 76 2.59 -10.96 -20.43
N PHE A 77 1.29 -10.78 -20.27
CA PHE A 77 0.36 -11.89 -20.16
C PHE A 77 0.11 -12.51 -21.54
N ARG A 78 -0.06 -13.84 -21.55
CA ARG A 78 -0.36 -14.59 -22.77
C ARG A 78 -1.84 -14.95 -22.81
N ARG A 79 -2.34 -15.21 -24.02
CA ARG A 79 -3.75 -15.59 -24.24
C ARG A 79 -4.16 -16.85 -23.46
N GLU A 80 -3.27 -17.82 -23.37
CA GLU A 80 -3.46 -19.09 -22.66
C GLU A 80 -3.47 -18.93 -21.13
N GLU A 81 -3.06 -17.79 -20.60
CA GLU A 81 -3.05 -17.45 -19.18
C GLU A 81 -4.33 -16.73 -18.75
N ARG A 82 -5.36 -16.73 -19.60
CA ARG A 82 -6.60 -15.96 -19.40
C ARG A 82 -7.80 -16.85 -19.16
N MET A 83 -8.60 -16.47 -18.16
CA MET A 83 -9.93 -17.01 -17.91
C MET A 83 -10.94 -15.85 -17.84
N GLY A 84 -11.86 -15.77 -18.79
CA GLY A 84 -12.74 -14.61 -18.93
C GLY A 84 -11.94 -13.32 -19.18
N ASN A 85 -12.06 -12.34 -18.32
CA ASN A 85 -11.30 -11.08 -18.36
C ASN A 85 -10.09 -11.05 -17.40
N VAL A 86 -9.78 -12.17 -16.74
CA VAL A 86 -8.67 -12.22 -15.78
C VAL A 86 -7.51 -13.01 -16.35
N TYR A 87 -6.35 -12.37 -16.38
CA TYR A 87 -5.07 -13.00 -16.65
C TYR A 87 -4.45 -13.49 -15.36
N CYS A 88 -3.79 -14.64 -15.40
CA CYS A 88 -3.16 -15.25 -14.23
C CYS A 88 -1.79 -15.83 -14.62
N LYS A 89 -0.73 -15.36 -13.97
CA LYS A 89 0.64 -15.80 -14.19
C LYS A 89 1.32 -16.10 -12.86
N TYR A 90 2.10 -17.19 -12.83
CA TYR A 90 2.91 -17.59 -11.69
C TYR A 90 4.38 -17.38 -12.01
N LEU A 91 5.09 -16.69 -11.13
CA LEU A 91 6.52 -16.43 -11.23
C LEU A 91 7.21 -16.87 -9.93
N GLU A 92 8.23 -17.70 -10.05
CA GLU A 92 9.10 -18.04 -8.91
C GLU A 92 10.06 -16.88 -8.68
N LEU A 93 9.76 -16.06 -7.69
CA LEU A 93 10.49 -14.85 -7.31
C LEU A 93 10.50 -14.72 -5.80
N ASP A 94 11.55 -14.11 -5.26
CA ASP A 94 11.56 -13.70 -3.87
C ASP A 94 10.74 -12.42 -3.69
N PRO A 95 9.59 -12.46 -2.99
CA PRO A 95 8.72 -11.30 -2.79
C PRO A 95 9.41 -10.17 -2.02
N GLN A 96 10.48 -10.48 -1.26
CA GLN A 96 11.21 -9.47 -0.49
C GLN A 96 12.23 -8.69 -1.33
N GLN A 97 12.55 -9.16 -2.54
CA GLN A 97 13.52 -8.51 -3.43
C GLN A 97 12.87 -7.71 -4.56
N ILE A 98 11.56 -7.86 -4.76
CA ILE A 98 10.87 -7.24 -5.88
C ILE A 98 9.72 -6.32 -5.46
N GLY A 99 9.47 -5.32 -6.33
CA GLY A 99 8.21 -4.62 -6.42
C GLY A 99 7.58 -4.86 -7.79
N TYR A 100 6.31 -4.53 -7.94
CA TYR A 100 5.60 -4.73 -9.20
C TYR A 100 4.54 -3.66 -9.48
N GLN A 101 4.17 -3.57 -10.75
CA GLN A 101 2.99 -2.85 -11.23
C GLN A 101 2.40 -3.62 -12.39
N PHE A 102 1.12 -3.39 -12.69
CA PHE A 102 0.54 -3.84 -13.95
C PHE A 102 0.72 -2.78 -15.05
N TYR A 103 0.54 -3.18 -16.29
CA TYR A 103 0.47 -2.26 -17.40
C TYR A 103 -0.62 -2.68 -18.39
N GLU A 104 -1.17 -1.69 -19.07
CA GLU A 104 -2.05 -1.85 -20.24
C GLU A 104 -1.52 -0.96 -21.35
N GLU A 105 -1.12 -1.58 -22.47
CA GLU A 105 -0.49 -0.88 -23.58
C GLU A 105 0.77 -0.12 -23.09
N GLU A 106 0.78 1.22 -23.15
CA GLU A 106 1.86 2.05 -22.62
C GLU A 106 1.59 2.59 -21.20
N ARG A 107 0.37 2.39 -20.69
CA ARG A 107 -0.05 2.93 -19.40
C ARG A 107 0.37 1.99 -18.27
N ILE A 108 1.02 2.55 -17.27
CA ILE A 108 1.26 1.86 -15.99
C ILE A 108 -0.02 1.92 -15.16
N VAL A 109 -0.43 0.79 -14.61
CA VAL A 109 -1.61 0.63 -13.77
C VAL A 109 -1.18 0.13 -12.41
N PRO A 110 -1.38 0.91 -11.33
CA PRO A 110 -1.11 0.42 -10.00
C PRO A 110 -2.10 -0.70 -9.62
N ASP A 111 -1.64 -1.63 -8.79
CA ASP A 111 -2.51 -2.69 -8.30
C ASP A 111 -3.41 -2.16 -7.18
N LEU A 112 -4.73 -2.17 -7.41
CA LEU A 112 -5.72 -1.77 -6.40
C LEU A 112 -5.81 -2.76 -5.22
N HIS A 113 -5.27 -3.97 -5.39
CA HIS A 113 -5.23 -5.01 -4.35
C HIS A 113 -3.86 -5.08 -3.66
N ALA A 114 -2.95 -4.14 -3.96
CA ALA A 114 -1.65 -4.07 -3.31
C ALA A 114 -1.80 -3.94 -1.79
N ARG A 115 -0.91 -4.62 -1.05
CA ARG A 115 -0.88 -4.61 0.42
C ARG A 115 0.15 -3.63 1.00
N GLY A 116 0.97 -3.03 0.14
CA GLY A 116 1.97 -2.02 0.49
C GLY A 116 2.62 -1.43 -0.75
N PHE A 117 3.33 -0.33 -0.57
CA PHE A 117 4.04 0.38 -1.66
C PHE A 117 5.47 0.68 -1.26
N LEU A 118 6.36 0.68 -2.25
CA LEU A 118 7.80 0.86 -2.07
C LEU A 118 8.17 2.21 -1.45
N SER A 119 7.38 3.24 -1.66
CA SER A 119 7.75 4.59 -1.23
C SER A 119 7.14 4.94 0.12
N LYS A 120 7.97 5.54 1.02
CA LYS A 120 7.52 6.19 2.25
C LYS A 120 7.25 7.67 1.99
N PRO A 121 6.00 8.08 1.89
CA PRO A 121 5.64 9.47 1.68
C PRO A 121 5.79 10.31 2.93
N VAL A 122 6.11 11.58 2.74
CA VAL A 122 5.91 12.58 3.79
C VAL A 122 4.51 13.14 3.64
N TYR A 123 3.70 12.98 4.68
CA TYR A 123 2.31 13.42 4.70
C TYR A 123 2.17 14.91 4.34
N GLY A 124 1.24 15.22 3.44
CA GLY A 124 0.95 16.58 3.01
C GLY A 124 1.94 17.18 2.02
N LYS A 125 2.94 16.44 1.58
CA LYS A 125 3.83 16.89 0.50
C LYS A 125 3.34 16.38 -0.84
N THR A 126 3.12 17.32 -1.77
CA THR A 126 2.76 17.00 -3.16
C THR A 126 3.83 16.10 -3.78
N ARG A 127 3.39 15.02 -4.38
CA ARG A 127 4.23 14.14 -5.16
C ARG A 127 3.90 14.33 -6.63
N LYS A 128 4.82 14.90 -7.37
CA LYS A 128 4.78 14.77 -8.83
C LYS A 128 5.16 13.34 -9.18
N ASN A 129 4.31 12.65 -9.93
CA ASN A 129 4.57 11.29 -10.44
C ASN A 129 4.80 10.24 -9.34
N VAL A 130 3.82 10.04 -8.46
CA VAL A 130 3.87 8.95 -7.48
C VAL A 130 3.89 7.61 -8.21
N ASN A 131 5.07 7.02 -8.28
CA ASN A 131 5.20 5.68 -8.83
C ASN A 131 4.76 4.68 -7.74
N ARG A 132 3.50 4.21 -7.82
CA ARG A 132 2.94 3.26 -6.85
C ARG A 132 3.38 1.84 -7.18
N ILE A 133 4.68 1.58 -6.96
CA ILE A 133 5.24 0.24 -7.06
C ILE A 133 4.75 -0.54 -5.87
N ALA A 134 3.93 -1.55 -6.12
CA ALA A 134 3.44 -2.44 -5.09
C ALA A 134 4.55 -3.35 -4.59
N VAL A 135 4.54 -3.63 -3.29
CA VAL A 135 5.48 -4.53 -2.63
C VAL A 135 4.72 -5.53 -1.75
N PHE A 136 5.40 -6.61 -1.39
CA PHE A 136 4.89 -7.60 -0.46
C PHE A 136 5.35 -7.20 0.95
N PRO A 137 4.44 -6.82 1.86
CA PRO A 137 4.80 -6.68 3.27
C PRO A 137 5.20 -8.05 3.83
N GLY A 138 6.00 -8.06 4.89
CA GLY A 138 6.37 -9.31 5.56
C GLY A 138 5.13 -10.12 5.93
N GLU A 139 5.02 -11.34 5.42
CA GLU A 139 3.85 -12.21 5.70
C GLU A 139 3.94 -12.84 7.09
N ASP A 140 5.15 -13.04 7.60
CA ASP A 140 5.46 -13.73 8.86
C ASP A 140 5.35 -12.81 10.08
N PHE A 141 4.21 -12.11 10.22
CA PHE A 141 3.96 -11.39 11.46
C PHE A 141 3.51 -12.38 12.54
N ASP A 142 4.31 -12.46 13.60
CA ASP A 142 3.98 -13.32 14.74
C ASP A 142 2.91 -12.66 15.62
N TRP A 143 1.68 -13.12 15.47
CA TRP A 143 0.57 -12.70 16.32
C TRP A 143 0.67 -13.30 17.73
N GLU A 144 1.59 -14.25 17.98
CA GLU A 144 1.70 -14.98 19.24
C GLU A 144 0.36 -15.66 19.61
N GLN A 145 -0.18 -15.33 20.80
CA GLN A 145 -1.49 -15.79 21.26
C GLN A 145 -2.49 -14.62 21.24
N ASP A 146 -2.45 -13.80 20.18
CA ASP A 146 -3.35 -12.67 20.05
C ASP A 146 -4.80 -13.16 19.89
N GLU A 147 -5.68 -12.62 20.72
CA GLU A 147 -7.12 -12.92 20.68
C GLU A 147 -7.91 -11.60 20.60
N HIS A 148 -8.91 -11.60 19.71
CA HIS A 148 -9.82 -10.45 19.61
C HIS A 148 -10.60 -10.29 20.93
N PRO A 149 -10.64 -9.09 21.53
CA PRO A 149 -11.22 -8.85 22.87
C PRO A 149 -12.70 -9.24 23.02
N MET A 150 -13.49 -9.26 21.93
CA MET A 150 -14.90 -9.66 21.89
C MET A 150 -15.76 -8.90 22.94
N LEU A 151 -15.64 -7.59 22.96
CA LEU A 151 -16.39 -6.74 23.91
C LEU A 151 -17.87 -6.63 23.54
N SER A 152 -18.74 -6.62 24.53
CA SER A 152 -20.16 -6.32 24.32
C SER A 152 -20.37 -4.82 24.11
N TYR A 153 -21.42 -4.42 23.37
CA TYR A 153 -21.75 -3.00 23.19
C TYR A 153 -21.99 -2.25 24.51
N ARG A 154 -22.36 -2.95 25.59
CA ARG A 154 -22.57 -2.33 26.90
C ARG A 154 -21.27 -1.97 27.59
N GLU A 155 -20.17 -2.63 27.22
CA GLU A 155 -18.84 -2.43 27.79
C GLU A 155 -17.98 -1.54 26.90
N SER A 156 -18.45 -1.24 25.69
CA SER A 156 -17.71 -0.45 24.71
C SER A 156 -17.77 1.04 25.00
N VAL A 157 -16.61 1.63 25.24
CA VAL A 157 -16.39 3.08 25.26
C VAL A 157 -15.51 3.41 24.05
N CYS A 158 -16.15 3.89 22.98
CA CYS A 158 -15.50 4.12 21.70
C CYS A 158 -14.87 5.52 21.62
N TYR A 159 -13.62 5.57 21.18
CA TYR A 159 -12.90 6.81 20.86
C TYR A 159 -12.54 6.84 19.38
N CYS A 160 -13.20 7.73 18.64
CA CYS A 160 -12.89 7.94 17.23
C CYS A 160 -11.69 8.89 17.09
N MET A 161 -10.65 8.47 16.35
CA MET A 161 -9.44 9.28 16.18
C MET A 161 -8.85 9.20 14.78
N HIS A 162 -8.17 10.29 14.41
CA HIS A 162 -7.32 10.35 13.24
C HIS A 162 -5.88 10.04 13.64
N VAL A 163 -5.21 9.08 12.96
CA VAL A 163 -3.85 8.62 13.31
C VAL A 163 -2.89 9.80 13.49
N ARG A 164 -2.84 10.67 12.48
CA ARG A 164 -1.95 11.81 12.53
C ARG A 164 -2.42 12.87 13.55
N GLY A 165 -3.72 13.17 13.60
CA GLY A 165 -4.27 14.20 14.47
C GLY A 165 -4.05 13.93 15.95
N PHE A 166 -4.14 12.67 16.36
CA PHE A 166 -4.08 12.29 17.76
C PHE A 166 -2.74 12.59 18.44
N THR A 167 -1.63 12.41 17.75
CA THR A 167 -0.30 12.54 18.36
C THR A 167 0.61 13.60 17.72
N MET A 168 0.17 14.32 16.68
CA MET A 168 1.03 15.24 15.94
C MET A 168 1.48 16.45 16.75
N HIS A 169 0.64 16.96 17.65
CA HIS A 169 0.97 18.13 18.48
C HIS A 169 2.04 17.80 19.51
N ALA A 170 2.92 18.77 19.80
CA ALA A 170 4.04 18.59 20.73
C ALA A 170 3.62 18.19 22.14
N SER A 171 2.40 18.59 22.60
CA SER A 171 1.86 18.23 23.91
C SER A 171 1.58 16.73 24.07
N SER A 172 1.53 15.98 22.97
CA SER A 172 1.39 14.51 23.03
C SER A 172 2.59 13.84 23.72
N LYS A 173 3.77 14.47 23.65
CA LYS A 173 5.05 13.99 24.23
C LYS A 173 5.48 12.61 23.72
N VAL A 174 4.99 12.17 22.55
CA VAL A 174 5.40 10.93 21.92
C VAL A 174 6.61 11.16 21.01
N THR A 175 7.37 10.12 20.78
CA THR A 175 8.55 10.11 19.90
C THR A 175 8.11 10.13 18.44
N HIS A 176 7.17 9.24 18.08
CA HIS A 176 6.74 8.99 16.70
C HIS A 176 5.42 9.72 16.39
N ARG A 177 5.46 11.06 16.38
CA ARG A 177 4.25 11.87 16.21
C ARG A 177 3.54 11.64 14.90
N GLY A 178 2.21 11.49 14.97
CA GLY A 178 1.35 11.35 13.81
C GLY A 178 1.46 10.01 13.09
N THR A 179 1.92 8.98 13.77
CA THR A 179 2.11 7.62 13.23
C THR A 179 1.40 6.56 14.04
N PHE A 180 1.34 5.34 13.52
CA PHE A 180 0.84 4.16 14.23
C PHE A 180 1.65 3.90 15.50
N ALA A 181 2.97 3.98 15.44
CA ALA A 181 3.85 3.86 16.59
C ALA A 181 3.56 4.95 17.65
N GLY A 182 3.26 6.18 17.21
CA GLY A 182 2.87 7.26 18.12
C GLY A 182 1.55 6.99 18.86
N ILE A 183 0.59 6.31 18.23
CA ILE A 183 -0.62 5.85 18.93
C ILE A 183 -0.24 4.78 19.97
N ALA A 184 0.63 3.84 19.60
CA ALA A 184 1.10 2.78 20.52
C ALA A 184 1.71 3.37 21.80
N GLU A 185 2.42 4.49 21.72
CA GLU A 185 2.98 5.21 22.88
C GLU A 185 1.90 5.82 23.79
N LYS A 186 0.61 5.85 23.36
CA LYS A 186 -0.52 6.42 24.09
C LYS A 186 -1.54 5.41 24.59
N LEU A 187 -1.29 4.12 24.41
CA LEU A 187 -2.26 3.09 24.80
C LEU A 187 -2.57 3.06 26.29
N ASP A 188 -1.56 3.26 27.14
CA ASP A 188 -1.75 3.31 28.58
C ASP A 188 -2.62 4.51 28.99
N TYR A 189 -2.45 5.67 28.34
CA TYR A 189 -3.32 6.83 28.53
C TYR A 189 -4.76 6.52 28.11
N LEU A 190 -4.97 5.87 26.98
CA LEU A 190 -6.33 5.49 26.53
C LEU A 190 -6.99 4.52 27.51
N GLN A 191 -6.23 3.58 28.06
CA GLN A 191 -6.70 2.65 29.08
C GLN A 191 -7.04 3.37 30.38
N GLU A 192 -6.21 4.31 30.83
CA GLU A 192 -6.43 5.10 32.05
C GLU A 192 -7.73 5.91 32.02
N ILE A 193 -8.09 6.48 30.84
CA ILE A 193 -9.34 7.22 30.66
C ILE A 193 -10.54 6.31 30.34
N GLY A 194 -10.35 4.98 30.35
CA GLY A 194 -11.43 4.01 30.24
C GLY A 194 -11.87 3.70 28.81
N ILE A 195 -11.06 3.99 27.79
CA ILE A 195 -11.36 3.63 26.40
C ILE A 195 -11.17 2.12 26.22
N THR A 196 -12.14 1.47 25.60
CA THR A 196 -12.13 0.03 25.32
C THR A 196 -12.20 -0.28 23.82
N THR A 197 -12.60 0.68 23.00
CA THR A 197 -12.70 0.55 21.55
C THR A 197 -12.14 1.79 20.88
N VAL A 198 -11.25 1.62 19.93
CA VAL A 198 -10.71 2.72 19.14
C VAL A 198 -11.21 2.60 17.71
N GLU A 199 -11.86 3.65 17.22
CA GLU A 199 -12.29 3.76 15.84
C GLU A 199 -11.32 4.66 15.08
N LEU A 200 -10.52 4.05 14.19
CA LEU A 200 -9.56 4.78 13.36
C LEU A 200 -10.24 5.31 12.10
N GLN A 201 -10.17 6.61 11.89
CA GLN A 201 -10.48 7.24 10.61
C GLN A 201 -9.59 6.67 9.53
N PRO A 202 -9.90 6.83 8.22
CA PRO A 202 -9.26 6.08 7.14
C PRO A 202 -7.75 5.89 7.28
N VAL A 203 -7.33 4.63 7.37
CA VAL A 203 -5.93 4.20 7.51
C VAL A 203 -5.37 3.50 6.29
N TYR A 204 -6.19 3.28 5.25
CA TYR A 204 -5.73 2.75 3.97
C TYR A 204 -4.95 3.82 3.18
N GLU A 205 -4.17 3.39 2.18
CA GLU A 205 -3.38 4.33 1.35
C GLU A 205 -4.28 5.14 0.42
N PHE A 206 -4.34 6.45 0.63
CA PHE A 206 -5.07 7.44 -0.17
C PHE A 206 -4.17 8.61 -0.52
N ASP A 207 -4.54 9.41 -1.54
CA ASP A 207 -3.84 10.64 -1.86
C ASP A 207 -4.39 11.80 -1.04
N GLU A 208 -3.57 12.31 -0.13
CA GLU A 208 -3.90 13.49 0.68
C GLU A 208 -3.70 14.81 -0.05
N THR A 209 -2.89 14.82 -1.12
CA THR A 209 -2.67 16.01 -1.94
C THR A 209 -3.43 15.85 -3.27
N PRO A 210 -4.24 16.82 -3.70
CA PRO A 210 -4.87 16.79 -5.00
C PRO A 210 -3.82 16.84 -6.11
N GLU A 211 -4.05 16.11 -7.21
CA GLU A 211 -3.16 16.09 -8.37
C GLU A 211 -3.05 17.48 -9.02
N GLU A 212 -4.15 18.25 -9.03
CA GLU A 212 -4.18 19.67 -9.39
C GLU A 212 -5.23 20.39 -8.55
N VAL A 213 -4.84 21.47 -7.90
CA VAL A 213 -5.82 22.43 -7.39
C VAL A 213 -6.41 23.12 -8.61
N ASN A 214 -7.68 22.82 -8.89
CA ASN A 214 -8.41 23.54 -9.93
C ASN A 214 -8.43 25.01 -9.52
N THR A 215 -7.69 25.85 -10.23
CA THR A 215 -7.46 27.27 -9.91
C THR A 215 -8.77 28.08 -9.74
N LYS A 216 -9.89 27.55 -10.22
CA LYS A 216 -11.22 28.14 -9.99
C LYS A 216 -11.70 28.05 -8.54
N THR A 217 -11.36 26.98 -7.81
CA THR A 217 -11.75 26.83 -6.40
C THR A 217 -10.91 27.74 -5.49
N SER A 218 -9.64 28.00 -5.85
CA SER A 218 -8.78 28.95 -5.14
C SER A 218 -9.24 30.40 -5.33
N ALA A 219 -9.75 30.75 -6.52
CA ALA A 219 -10.30 32.08 -6.81
C ALA A 219 -11.62 32.31 -6.05
N ASP A 220 -12.47 31.31 -5.92
CA ASP A 220 -13.72 31.40 -5.18
C ASP A 220 -13.49 31.55 -3.66
N ILE A 221 -12.46 30.89 -3.11
CA ILE A 221 -12.06 31.04 -1.70
C ILE A 221 -11.39 32.40 -1.47
N ALA A 222 -10.59 32.89 -2.42
CA ALA A 222 -9.97 34.22 -2.34
C ALA A 222 -11.01 35.35 -2.44
N ALA A 223 -12.08 35.17 -3.20
CA ALA A 223 -13.17 36.15 -3.33
C ALA A 223 -13.98 36.31 -2.02
N THR A 224 -13.95 35.34 -1.11
CA THR A 224 -14.60 35.41 0.20
C THR A 224 -13.67 35.91 1.32
N ALA A 225 -12.37 36.05 1.07
CA ALA A 225 -11.35 36.44 2.05
C ALA A 225 -10.89 37.90 1.92
N GLY A 226 -11.82 38.87 1.78
CA GLY A 226 -11.61 40.27 2.10
C GLY A 226 -10.81 41.14 1.09
N GLU A 227 -11.17 42.35 1.03
CA GLU A 227 -10.84 43.45 0.11
C GLU A 227 -9.34 43.91 0.00
N ASN A 228 -8.41 43.15 0.47
CA ASN A 228 -6.98 43.45 0.35
C ASN A 228 -6.29 42.48 -0.61
N GLY A 229 -6.23 42.85 -1.89
CA GLY A 229 -5.75 42.08 -3.02
C GLY A 229 -4.28 41.62 -2.99
N GLY A 230 -3.88 40.91 -1.96
CA GLY A 230 -2.65 40.13 -1.94
C GLY A 230 -2.97 38.69 -2.35
N GLU A 231 -2.31 38.19 -3.40
CA GLU A 231 -2.31 36.75 -3.70
C GLU A 231 -1.88 35.98 -2.44
N LEU A 232 -2.83 35.33 -1.79
CA LEU A 232 -2.50 34.40 -0.74
C LEU A 232 -1.68 33.25 -1.39
N PRO A 233 -0.52 32.88 -0.83
CA PRO A 233 0.23 31.74 -1.34
C PRO A 233 -0.71 30.55 -1.39
N GLY A 234 -0.83 29.88 -2.55
CA GLY A 234 -1.81 28.86 -2.82
C GLY A 234 -1.84 27.80 -1.72
N TYR A 235 -2.83 27.87 -0.86
CA TYR A 235 -3.06 26.86 0.15
C TYR A 235 -3.50 25.59 -0.55
N GLN A 236 -2.66 24.57 -0.50
CA GLN A 236 -3.01 23.25 -0.94
C GLN A 236 -4.00 22.67 0.05
N VAL A 237 -5.27 22.53 -0.38
CA VAL A 237 -6.30 21.88 0.45
C VAL A 237 -5.99 20.40 0.50
N LEU A 238 -5.50 19.93 1.63
CA LEU A 238 -5.25 18.51 1.85
C LEU A 238 -6.56 17.76 2.10
N ASN A 239 -6.69 16.57 1.51
CA ASN A 239 -7.64 15.57 1.98
C ASN A 239 -7.11 14.99 3.32
N TYR A 240 -7.26 15.76 4.38
CA TYR A 240 -6.71 15.42 5.70
C TYR A 240 -7.33 14.16 6.29
N TRP A 241 -8.64 14.02 6.14
CA TRP A 241 -9.41 12.96 6.78
C TRP A 241 -9.35 11.62 6.08
N GLY A 242 -9.00 11.59 4.78
CA GLY A 242 -8.86 10.35 4.01
C GLY A 242 -10.15 9.75 3.49
N TYR A 243 -11.30 10.43 3.60
CA TYR A 243 -12.58 9.95 3.04
C TYR A 243 -12.61 10.13 1.53
N ARG A 244 -11.93 9.23 0.85
CA ARG A 244 -11.70 9.23 -0.59
C ARG A 244 -11.36 7.82 -1.04
N GLU A 245 -11.54 7.53 -2.32
CA GLU A 245 -11.02 6.31 -2.95
C GLU A 245 -9.53 6.15 -2.72
N GLY A 246 -9.10 4.91 -2.52
CA GLY A 246 -7.70 4.57 -2.27
C GLY A 246 -7.40 3.08 -2.46
N PHE A 247 -6.26 2.69 -1.93
CA PHE A 247 -5.81 1.30 -1.97
C PHE A 247 -6.17 0.62 -0.65
N TYR A 248 -7.35 0.06 -0.59
CA TYR A 248 -8.00 -0.40 0.65
C TYR A 248 -7.28 -1.53 1.39
N TYR A 249 -6.38 -2.25 0.70
CA TYR A 249 -5.62 -3.36 1.28
C TYR A 249 -4.25 -2.94 1.82
N ALA A 250 -3.82 -1.72 1.54
CA ALA A 250 -2.54 -1.18 1.98
C ALA A 250 -2.73 -0.16 3.10
N PRO A 251 -2.16 -0.33 4.29
CA PRO A 251 -2.09 0.71 5.29
C PRO A 251 -1.33 1.93 4.75
N LYS A 252 -1.77 3.13 5.18
CA LYS A 252 -1.19 4.39 4.70
C LYS A 252 0.27 4.53 5.10
N ALA A 253 1.15 4.51 4.12
CA ALA A 253 2.59 4.54 4.34
C ALA A 253 3.06 5.82 5.07
N ALA A 254 2.37 6.95 4.88
CA ALA A 254 2.67 8.19 5.59
C ALA A 254 2.29 8.20 7.08
N TYR A 255 1.57 7.18 7.55
CA TYR A 255 1.24 7.00 8.97
C TYR A 255 2.20 6.04 9.69
N ALA A 256 3.18 5.51 9.00
CA ALA A 256 4.21 4.68 9.64
C ALA A 256 5.41 5.52 10.09
N ALA A 257 6.02 5.15 11.20
CA ALA A 257 7.31 5.66 11.66
C ALA A 257 8.45 5.01 10.86
N GLU A 258 8.32 3.72 10.62
CA GLU A 258 9.29 2.89 9.89
C GLU A 258 8.86 2.67 8.42
N GLU A 259 9.63 1.87 7.68
CA GLU A 259 9.37 1.65 6.24
C GLU A 259 8.17 0.75 5.95
N ASP A 260 7.91 -0.25 6.80
CA ASP A 260 6.80 -1.20 6.63
C ASP A 260 5.56 -0.78 7.42
N ALA A 261 4.68 -0.03 6.76
CA ALA A 261 3.42 0.42 7.35
C ALA A 261 2.49 -0.74 7.73
N ALA A 262 2.53 -1.85 7.01
CA ALA A 262 1.69 -3.01 7.30
C ALA A 262 2.17 -3.73 8.56
N LEU A 263 3.46 -3.83 8.75
CA LEU A 263 4.07 -4.39 9.96
C LEU A 263 3.72 -3.51 11.18
N GLU A 264 3.95 -2.20 11.07
CA GLU A 264 3.70 -1.27 12.17
C GLU A 264 2.21 -1.22 12.55
N PHE A 265 1.32 -1.28 11.56
CA PHE A 265 -0.11 -1.32 11.80
C PHE A 265 -0.55 -2.63 12.50
N ARG A 266 -0.03 -3.80 12.06
CA ARG A 266 -0.29 -5.08 12.75
C ARG A 266 0.21 -5.05 14.20
N GLN A 267 1.40 -4.47 14.43
CA GLN A 267 1.93 -4.30 15.77
C GLN A 267 1.02 -3.42 16.64
N LEU A 268 0.51 -2.33 16.09
CA LEU A 268 -0.45 -1.47 16.81
C LEU A 268 -1.72 -2.25 17.19
N VAL A 269 -2.31 -3.02 16.26
CA VAL A 269 -3.50 -3.84 16.54
C VAL A 269 -3.23 -4.83 17.67
N LYS A 270 -2.10 -5.55 17.58
CA LYS A 270 -1.66 -6.49 18.62
C LYS A 270 -1.52 -5.82 20.00
N GLU A 271 -0.95 -4.62 20.05
CA GLU A 271 -0.82 -3.86 21.29
C GLU A 271 -2.16 -3.38 21.86
N PHE A 272 -3.14 -3.06 21.01
CA PHE A 272 -4.52 -2.79 21.45
C PHE A 272 -5.15 -4.04 22.08
N HIS A 273 -5.07 -5.19 21.39
CA HIS A 273 -5.65 -6.46 21.87
C HIS A 273 -5.05 -6.91 23.21
N LYS A 274 -3.72 -6.77 23.40
CA LYS A 274 -3.06 -7.06 24.69
C LYS A 274 -3.65 -6.27 25.85
N ARG A 275 -4.22 -5.09 25.59
CA ARG A 275 -4.89 -4.23 26.59
C ARG A 275 -6.41 -4.43 26.60
N ARG A 276 -6.91 -5.46 25.91
CA ARG A 276 -8.34 -5.73 25.74
C ARG A 276 -9.09 -4.56 25.10
N MET A 277 -8.47 -3.86 24.18
CA MET A 277 -9.07 -2.81 23.37
C MET A 277 -9.35 -3.33 21.97
N GLU A 278 -10.55 -3.05 21.45
CA GLU A 278 -10.92 -3.32 20.06
C GLU A 278 -10.49 -2.20 19.13
N VAL A 279 -10.23 -2.56 17.87
CA VAL A 279 -9.93 -1.61 16.81
C VAL A 279 -10.99 -1.71 15.71
N ILE A 280 -11.63 -0.60 15.40
CA ILE A 280 -12.57 -0.43 14.28
C ILE A 280 -11.90 0.43 13.23
N LEU A 281 -12.04 0.07 11.95
CA LEU A 281 -11.50 0.83 10.84
C LEU A 281 -12.62 1.45 10.01
N GLN A 282 -12.48 2.73 9.70
CA GLN A 282 -13.38 3.42 8.79
C GLN A 282 -12.91 3.29 7.35
N PHE A 283 -13.81 2.90 6.47
CA PHE A 283 -13.59 2.86 5.03
C PHE A 283 -14.60 3.76 4.31
N TYR A 284 -14.14 4.46 3.30
CA TYR A 284 -14.99 5.22 2.39
C TYR A 284 -15.10 4.46 1.07
N PHE A 285 -16.33 4.11 0.70
CA PHE A 285 -16.66 3.56 -0.62
C PHE A 285 -17.54 4.57 -1.34
N PRO A 286 -17.16 5.02 -2.57
CA PRO A 286 -17.90 6.00 -3.34
C PRO A 286 -19.24 5.48 -3.84
#